data_c5d6f8641496946f0b118c84a6ddf94f
#
_entry.id   c5d6f8641496946f0b118c84a6ddf94f
#
_cell.length_a   1.000
_cell.length_b   1.000
_cell.length_c   1.000
_cell.angle_alpha   90.00
_cell.angle_beta   90.00
_cell.angle_gamma   90.00
#
_symmetry.space_group_name_H-M   'P 1'
#
loop_
_entity.id
_entity.type
_entity.pdbx_description
1 polymer ?
#
loop_
_entity_poly.entity_id
_entity_poly.type
_entity_poly.pdbx_seq_one_letter_code
_entity_poly.pdbx_strand_id
1 'polypeptide(L)'
;MVVWGGYNIATGHIHYRAIVDYGTPVSGMSFVLLIRAFSAGSSSLTGVEAVSNAVPNFNKPKEKNASTTLAIMSAILAFFFIAVIFFSFYLGVVPNSRTTILSQMAAQIFGGHGLGFYLLQLSTAMILAVAANTGFSAFPILAFNMAKDKYMPHAFMDRGDRLGYSNGIISLAIGAIILILIFHGQTDMLIPLYAVGVFVPFTLSQSGMIIHWFREREGFWLGKAFINLVGALISFILVICLFWQHFANVWPYLIIMPLLLCMFHSIHRHYVKVAAQLRVAEKTKVQLHDYDGATVIVLVGNVTRVTRGAIN
;
A
#
# COMPACT_ATOMS: atom_id res chain seq x y z
N MET A 1 2.76 0.71 27.45
CA MET A 1 2.34 -0.69 27.66
C MET A 1 3.54 -1.64 27.80
N VAL A 2 4.45 -1.77 26.81
CA VAL A 2 5.57 -2.74 26.87
C VAL A 2 6.47 -2.53 28.09
N VAL A 3 6.95 -1.29 28.32
CA VAL A 3 7.82 -0.98 29.46
C VAL A 3 7.10 -1.21 30.80
N TRP A 4 5.89 -0.72 30.92
CA TRP A 4 5.10 -0.87 32.16
C TRP A 4 4.69 -2.32 32.43
N GLY A 5 4.33 -3.07 31.38
CA GLY A 5 4.05 -4.50 31.46
C GLY A 5 5.29 -5.31 31.88
N GLY A 6 6.45 -5.00 31.28
CA GLY A 6 7.73 -5.62 31.68
C GLY A 6 8.08 -5.32 33.14
N TYR A 7 7.90 -4.09 33.59
CA TYR A 7 8.10 -3.71 34.99
C TYR A 7 7.17 -4.48 35.94
N ASN A 8 5.88 -4.57 35.61
CA ASN A 8 4.90 -5.29 36.45
C ASN A 8 5.18 -6.80 36.51
N ILE A 9 5.70 -7.40 35.43
CA ILE A 9 6.15 -8.79 35.42
C ILE A 9 7.38 -8.95 36.31
N ALA A 10 8.39 -8.07 36.18
CA ALA A 10 9.62 -8.14 36.94
C ALA A 10 9.40 -7.91 38.44
N THR A 11 8.41 -7.10 38.82
CA THR A 11 8.05 -6.83 40.23
C THR A 11 7.03 -7.82 40.80
N GLY A 12 6.59 -8.82 40.03
CA GLY A 12 5.64 -9.84 40.49
C GLY A 12 4.20 -9.35 40.63
N HIS A 13 3.85 -8.18 40.11
CA HIS A 13 2.46 -7.67 40.14
C HIS A 13 1.57 -8.36 39.13
N ILE A 14 2.15 -8.97 38.09
CA ILE A 14 1.47 -9.75 37.07
C ILE A 14 2.10 -11.12 37.00
N HIS A 15 1.28 -12.16 37.20
CA HIS A 15 1.72 -13.55 37.12
C HIS A 15 1.38 -14.16 35.75
N TYR A 16 2.18 -15.15 35.38
CA TYR A 16 1.89 -15.98 34.21
C TYR A 16 0.50 -16.59 34.30
N ARG A 17 -0.29 -16.40 33.26
CA ARG A 17 -1.62 -16.99 33.13
C ARG A 17 -1.58 -18.04 32.04
N ALA A 18 -1.71 -19.31 32.41
CA ALA A 18 -1.84 -20.36 31.42
C ALA A 18 -3.04 -20.07 30.50
N ILE A 19 -2.86 -20.26 29.20
CA ILE A 19 -3.99 -20.24 28.26
C ILE A 19 -4.92 -21.37 28.69
N VAL A 20 -6.13 -21.03 29.13
CA VAL A 20 -7.13 -22.01 29.49
C VAL A 20 -7.48 -22.81 28.25
N ASP A 21 -7.34 -24.11 28.33
CA ASP A 21 -7.55 -25.05 27.26
C ASP A 21 -8.98 -24.93 26.70
N TYR A 22 -9.11 -24.44 25.48
CA TYR A 22 -10.38 -24.31 24.77
C TYR A 22 -10.80 -25.65 24.15
N GLY A 23 -10.62 -26.74 24.90
CA GLY A 23 -11.39 -27.98 24.76
C GLY A 23 -11.25 -28.82 23.49
N THR A 24 -10.42 -28.42 22.55
CA THR A 24 -10.04 -29.26 21.41
C THR A 24 -8.54 -29.38 21.35
N PRO A 25 -7.95 -30.56 21.58
CA PRO A 25 -6.52 -30.74 21.33
C PRO A 25 -6.28 -30.39 19.86
N VAL A 26 -5.56 -29.31 19.62
CA VAL A 26 -5.05 -29.01 18.26
C VAL A 26 -4.17 -30.22 17.91
N SER A 27 -4.69 -31.12 17.12
CA SER A 27 -3.93 -32.20 16.52
C SER A 27 -2.66 -31.61 15.94
N GLY A 28 -1.51 -32.07 16.39
CA GLY A 28 -0.16 -31.58 16.22
C GLY A 28 0.07 -30.50 15.17
N MET A 29 1.08 -29.65 15.37
CA MET A 29 1.41 -28.53 14.52
C MET A 29 1.45 -28.94 13.04
N SER A 30 0.32 -28.77 12.34
CA SER A 30 0.20 -29.06 10.92
C SER A 30 0.94 -28.01 10.12
N PHE A 31 1.63 -28.40 9.07
CA PHE A 31 2.27 -27.47 8.12
C PHE A 31 1.27 -26.41 7.59
N VAL A 32 0.01 -26.78 7.43
CA VAL A 32 -1.09 -25.87 7.04
C VAL A 32 -1.33 -24.80 8.11
N LEU A 33 -1.25 -25.15 9.40
CA LEU A 33 -1.40 -24.19 10.50
C LEU A 33 -0.24 -23.19 10.53
N LEU A 34 1.00 -23.64 10.28
CA LEU A 34 2.17 -22.79 10.16
C LEU A 34 2.02 -21.77 9.00
N ILE A 35 1.59 -22.23 7.83
CA ILE A 35 1.33 -21.37 6.68
C ILE A 35 0.22 -20.36 7.00
N ARG A 36 -0.84 -20.79 7.68
CA ARG A 36 -1.91 -19.88 8.13
C ARG A 36 -1.40 -18.80 9.06
N ALA A 37 -0.66 -19.17 10.09
CA ALA A 37 -0.09 -18.23 11.05
C ALA A 37 0.88 -17.25 10.35
N PHE A 38 1.72 -17.76 9.46
CA PHE A 38 2.64 -16.94 8.67
C PHE A 38 1.91 -15.97 7.74
N SER A 39 0.88 -16.42 7.04
CA SER A 39 0.05 -15.58 6.17
C SER A 39 -0.66 -14.47 6.96
N ALA A 40 -1.26 -14.81 8.09
CA ALA A 40 -1.92 -13.85 8.97
C ALA A 40 -0.92 -12.82 9.56
N GLY A 41 0.25 -13.29 10.01
CA GLY A 41 1.31 -12.43 10.55
C GLY A 41 1.93 -11.51 9.49
N SER A 42 2.04 -11.98 8.26
CA SER A 42 2.61 -11.20 7.15
C SER A 42 1.76 -9.98 6.77
N SER A 43 0.46 -9.97 7.06
CA SER A 43 -0.37 -8.80 6.85
C SER A 43 0.06 -7.60 7.71
N SER A 44 0.76 -7.83 8.83
CA SER A 44 1.35 -6.75 9.65
C SER A 44 2.55 -6.06 9.00
N LEU A 45 3.17 -6.66 7.97
CA LEU A 45 4.27 -6.05 7.20
C LEU A 45 3.78 -5.05 6.15
N THR A 46 2.48 -4.92 5.96
CA THR A 46 1.90 -3.91 5.07
C THR A 46 2.17 -2.50 5.61
N GLY A 47 2.33 -1.53 4.69
CA GLY A 47 2.76 -0.16 5.04
C GLY A 47 4.21 0.15 4.68
N VAL A 48 5.05 -0.86 4.48
CA VAL A 48 6.44 -0.72 3.99
C VAL A 48 6.46 -0.09 2.58
N GLU A 49 5.43 -0.36 1.77
CA GLU A 49 5.23 0.21 0.44
C GLU A 49 5.13 1.74 0.47
N ALA A 50 4.60 2.32 1.54
CA ALA A 50 4.49 3.77 1.67
C ALA A 50 5.87 4.46 1.66
N VAL A 51 6.86 3.87 2.33
CA VAL A 51 8.25 4.36 2.31
C VAL A 51 8.84 4.20 0.91
N SER A 52 8.61 3.07 0.24
CA SER A 52 9.09 2.81 -1.11
C SER A 52 8.53 3.83 -2.11
N ASN A 53 7.24 4.11 -2.04
CA ASN A 53 6.59 5.10 -2.91
C ASN A 53 7.03 6.55 -2.61
N ALA A 54 7.48 6.83 -1.39
CA ALA A 54 7.94 8.14 -0.96
C ALA A 54 9.42 8.43 -1.28
N VAL A 55 10.19 7.48 -1.80
CA VAL A 55 11.63 7.65 -2.12
C VAL A 55 11.93 8.93 -2.91
N PRO A 56 11.16 9.32 -3.93
CA PRO A 56 11.39 10.59 -4.66
C PRO A 56 11.36 11.84 -3.79
N ASN A 57 10.66 11.80 -2.65
CA ASN A 57 10.45 12.93 -1.74
C ASN A 57 11.53 13.05 -0.65
N PHE A 58 12.43 12.05 -0.53
CA PHE A 58 13.51 12.09 0.45
C PHE A 58 14.60 13.12 0.07
N ASN A 59 15.24 13.67 1.09
CA ASN A 59 16.45 14.50 0.91
C ASN A 59 17.60 13.67 0.35
N LYS A 60 18.50 14.31 -0.36
CA LYS A 60 19.71 13.65 -0.91
C LYS A 60 20.66 13.23 0.21
N PRO A 61 21.26 12.04 0.17
CA PRO A 61 21.09 10.98 -0.82
C PRO A 61 19.80 10.16 -0.58
N LYS A 62 18.85 10.22 -1.51
CA LYS A 62 17.48 9.71 -1.37
C LYS A 62 17.43 8.22 -1.03
N GLU A 63 18.19 7.43 -1.77
CA GLU A 63 18.20 5.96 -1.63
C GLU A 63 18.71 5.52 -0.26
N LYS A 64 19.79 6.13 0.21
CA LYS A 64 20.39 5.85 1.53
C LYS A 64 19.43 6.24 2.66
N ASN A 65 18.82 7.42 2.57
CA ASN A 65 17.89 7.90 3.59
C ASN A 65 16.62 7.05 3.65
N ALA A 66 16.06 6.68 2.49
CA ALA A 66 14.92 5.78 2.41
C ALA A 66 15.24 4.39 2.97
N SER A 67 16.39 3.81 2.62
CA SER A 67 16.86 2.52 3.14
C SER A 67 17.06 2.55 4.65
N THR A 68 17.65 3.61 5.19
CA THR A 68 17.84 3.78 6.65
C THR A 68 16.48 3.90 7.35
N THR A 69 15.56 4.69 6.82
CA THR A 69 14.20 4.82 7.36
C THR A 69 13.49 3.48 7.38
N LEU A 70 13.59 2.72 6.30
CA LEU A 70 13.00 1.39 6.18
C LEU A 70 13.58 0.41 7.20
N ALA A 71 14.91 0.43 7.40
CA ALA A 71 15.59 -0.43 8.37
C ALA A 71 15.14 -0.11 9.81
N ILE A 72 15.08 1.18 10.17
CA ILE A 72 14.61 1.61 11.50
C ILE A 72 13.14 1.22 11.71
N MET A 73 12.29 1.46 10.73
CA MET A 73 10.87 1.10 10.79
C MET A 73 10.69 -0.42 10.96
N SER A 74 11.44 -1.22 10.20
CA SER A 74 11.39 -2.68 10.30
C SER A 74 11.87 -3.18 11.66
N ALA A 75 12.91 -2.58 12.23
CA ALA A 75 13.40 -2.93 13.56
C ALA A 75 12.38 -2.61 14.66
N ILE A 76 11.74 -1.44 14.59
CA ILE A 76 10.67 -1.03 15.52
C ILE A 76 9.48 -1.98 15.39
N LEU A 77 9.06 -2.30 14.16
CA LEU A 77 7.96 -3.23 13.90
C LEU A 77 8.26 -4.62 14.47
N ALA A 78 9.46 -5.15 14.23
CA ALA A 78 9.89 -6.43 14.76
C ALA A 78 9.89 -6.44 16.30
N PHE A 79 10.38 -5.37 16.93
CA PHE A 79 10.34 -5.22 18.38
C PHE A 79 8.90 -5.26 18.93
N PHE A 80 7.98 -4.49 18.36
CA PHE A 80 6.59 -4.50 18.81
C PHE A 80 5.90 -5.84 18.53
N PHE A 81 6.20 -6.48 17.41
CA PHE A 81 5.64 -7.78 17.06
C PHE A 81 6.05 -8.84 18.08
N ILE A 82 7.34 -8.92 18.41
CA ILE A 82 7.87 -9.84 19.44
C ILE A 82 7.25 -9.51 20.80
N ALA A 83 7.16 -8.23 21.15
CA ALA A 83 6.57 -7.82 22.43
C ALA A 83 5.09 -8.22 22.54
N VAL A 84 4.30 -8.02 21.49
CA VAL A 84 2.86 -8.40 21.48
C VAL A 84 2.72 -9.91 21.61
N ILE A 85 3.52 -10.70 20.90
CA ILE A 85 3.50 -12.17 21.01
C ILE A 85 3.85 -12.60 22.43
N PHE A 86 4.94 -12.06 23.01
CA PHE A 86 5.39 -12.37 24.35
C PHE A 86 4.31 -12.06 25.39
N PHE A 87 3.75 -10.84 25.37
CA PHE A 87 2.71 -10.45 26.34
C PHE A 87 1.42 -11.21 26.12
N SER A 88 1.02 -11.49 24.90
CA SER A 88 -0.16 -12.29 24.59
C SER A 88 -0.05 -13.69 25.18
N PHE A 89 1.10 -14.34 25.00
CA PHE A 89 1.39 -15.63 25.58
C PHE A 89 1.47 -15.60 27.11
N TYR A 90 2.20 -14.63 27.68
CA TYR A 90 2.40 -14.53 29.13
C TYR A 90 1.10 -14.24 29.89
N LEU A 91 0.24 -13.39 29.32
CA LEU A 91 -1.03 -12.97 29.92
C LEU A 91 -2.19 -13.94 29.58
N GLY A 92 -1.95 -14.96 28.77
CA GLY A 92 -2.99 -15.90 28.36
C GLY A 92 -4.13 -15.24 27.57
N VAL A 93 -3.83 -14.23 26.78
CA VAL A 93 -4.84 -13.50 26.01
C VAL A 93 -5.20 -14.25 24.73
N VAL A 94 -6.50 -14.40 24.48
CA VAL A 94 -7.04 -15.15 23.35
C VAL A 94 -7.88 -14.26 22.46
N PRO A 95 -7.85 -14.44 21.12
CA PRO A 95 -8.70 -13.68 20.19
C PRO A 95 -10.18 -13.79 20.58
N ASN A 96 -10.85 -12.63 20.65
CA ASN A 96 -12.27 -12.53 20.95
C ASN A 96 -12.92 -11.56 19.95
N SER A 97 -14.13 -11.88 19.49
CA SER A 97 -14.90 -11.04 18.56
C SER A 97 -15.31 -9.67 19.13
N ARG A 98 -15.28 -9.48 20.47
CA ARG A 98 -15.72 -8.24 21.13
C ARG A 98 -14.59 -7.27 21.45
N THR A 99 -13.38 -7.78 21.65
CA THR A 99 -12.24 -6.97 22.11
C THR A 99 -10.96 -7.40 21.42
N THR A 100 -10.15 -6.42 21.00
CA THR A 100 -8.85 -6.70 20.38
C THR A 100 -7.86 -7.29 21.40
N ILE A 101 -6.90 -8.07 20.95
CA ILE A 101 -5.82 -8.63 21.79
C ILE A 101 -5.09 -7.49 22.52
N LEU A 102 -4.80 -6.38 21.84
CA LEU A 102 -4.13 -5.23 22.43
C LEU A 102 -4.94 -4.61 23.57
N SER A 103 -6.27 -4.51 23.41
CA SER A 103 -7.17 -4.00 24.45
C SER A 103 -7.21 -4.92 25.67
N GLN A 104 -7.26 -6.25 25.45
CA GLN A 104 -7.24 -7.23 26.53
C GLN A 104 -5.92 -7.19 27.31
N MET A 105 -4.78 -7.12 26.61
CA MET A 105 -3.46 -6.94 27.25
C MET A 105 -3.38 -5.64 28.05
N ALA A 106 -3.90 -4.54 27.48
CA ALA A 106 -3.92 -3.25 28.17
C ALA A 106 -4.75 -3.29 29.46
N ALA A 107 -5.92 -3.91 29.43
CA ALA A 107 -6.76 -4.06 30.62
C ALA A 107 -6.06 -4.87 31.72
N GLN A 108 -5.32 -5.90 31.38
CA GLN A 108 -4.56 -6.70 32.36
C GLN A 108 -3.32 -5.95 32.90
N ILE A 109 -2.58 -5.25 32.05
CA ILE A 109 -1.35 -4.54 32.41
C ILE A 109 -1.62 -3.30 33.25
N PHE A 110 -2.70 -2.58 32.96
CA PHE A 110 -3.08 -1.34 33.68
C PHE A 110 -4.10 -1.56 34.81
N GLY A 111 -4.44 -2.81 35.12
CA GLY A 111 -5.32 -3.15 36.25
C GLY A 111 -6.78 -2.80 36.00
N GLY A 112 -7.29 -2.98 34.78
CA GLY A 112 -8.67 -2.70 34.40
C GLY A 112 -8.81 -1.46 33.52
N HIS A 113 -9.92 -0.73 33.68
CA HIS A 113 -10.26 0.44 32.87
C HIS A 113 -9.73 1.75 33.47
N GLY A 114 -8.48 1.77 33.92
CA GLY A 114 -7.81 2.95 34.46
C GLY A 114 -7.32 3.94 33.40
N LEU A 115 -6.72 5.05 33.83
CA LEU A 115 -6.19 6.10 32.94
C LEU A 115 -5.25 5.56 31.87
N GLY A 116 -4.35 4.66 32.24
CA GLY A 116 -3.40 4.03 31.29
C GLY A 116 -4.08 3.25 30.18
N PHE A 117 -5.18 2.55 30.47
CA PHE A 117 -6.00 1.87 29.48
C PHE A 117 -6.60 2.86 28.47
N TYR A 118 -7.27 3.91 28.95
CA TYR A 118 -7.90 4.90 28.06
C TYR A 118 -6.89 5.69 27.24
N LEU A 119 -5.73 6.03 27.80
CA LEU A 119 -4.64 6.67 27.06
C LEU A 119 -4.12 5.78 25.93
N LEU A 120 -3.98 4.47 26.17
CA LEU A 120 -3.58 3.54 25.13
C LEU A 120 -4.64 3.44 24.03
N GLN A 121 -5.93 3.32 24.40
CA GLN A 121 -7.02 3.26 23.43
C GLN A 121 -7.10 4.52 22.57
N LEU A 122 -6.97 5.69 23.19
CA LEU A 122 -6.93 6.96 22.47
C LEU A 122 -5.73 7.02 21.50
N SER A 123 -4.54 6.60 21.97
CA SER A 123 -3.34 6.58 21.14
C SER A 123 -3.47 5.64 19.95
N THR A 124 -4.06 4.46 20.14
CA THR A 124 -4.31 3.52 19.04
C THR A 124 -5.32 4.07 18.03
N ALA A 125 -6.38 4.73 18.51
CA ALA A 125 -7.34 5.39 17.62
C ALA A 125 -6.68 6.53 16.81
N MET A 126 -5.83 7.34 17.45
CA MET A 126 -5.08 8.40 16.75
C MET A 126 -4.13 7.83 15.71
N ILE A 127 -3.40 6.73 15.99
CA ILE A 127 -2.51 6.09 15.04
C ILE A 127 -3.31 5.56 13.83
N LEU A 128 -4.47 4.95 14.07
CA LEU A 128 -5.34 4.49 12.97
C LEU A 128 -5.86 5.64 12.11
N ALA A 129 -6.21 6.78 12.72
CA ALA A 129 -6.62 7.98 11.98
C ALA A 129 -5.46 8.53 11.11
N VAL A 130 -4.24 8.57 11.64
CA VAL A 130 -3.04 8.97 10.87
C VAL A 130 -2.75 7.98 9.75
N ALA A 131 -2.89 6.68 10.00
CA ALA A 131 -2.73 5.65 8.98
C ALA A 131 -3.74 5.81 7.84
N ALA A 132 -5.02 6.08 8.16
CA ALA A 132 -6.03 6.37 7.15
C ALA A 132 -5.68 7.62 6.31
N ASN A 133 -5.17 8.69 6.95
CA ASN A 133 -4.74 9.90 6.26
C ASN A 133 -3.60 9.64 5.26
N THR A 134 -2.76 8.63 5.49
CA THR A 134 -1.69 8.25 4.55
C THR A 134 -2.27 7.83 3.21
N GLY A 135 -3.39 7.11 3.18
CA GLY A 135 -4.08 6.74 1.94
C GLY A 135 -4.55 7.98 1.16
N PHE A 136 -5.12 8.97 1.86
CA PHE A 136 -5.59 10.22 1.26
C PHE A 136 -4.49 11.15 0.74
N SER A 137 -3.25 10.96 1.17
CA SER A 137 -2.10 11.67 0.63
C SER A 137 -1.40 10.89 -0.49
N ALA A 138 -1.27 9.57 -0.37
CA ALA A 138 -0.53 8.74 -1.33
C ALA A 138 -1.32 8.46 -2.61
N PHE A 139 -2.60 8.10 -2.51
CA PHE A 139 -3.41 7.72 -3.67
C PHE A 139 -3.59 8.85 -4.70
N PRO A 140 -3.87 10.11 -4.31
CA PRO A 140 -3.98 11.20 -5.29
C PRO A 140 -2.71 11.46 -6.07
N ILE A 141 -1.54 11.31 -5.44
CA ILE A 141 -0.24 11.44 -6.12
C ILE A 141 -0.01 10.29 -7.10
N LEU A 142 -0.38 9.07 -6.72
CA LEU A 142 -0.33 7.91 -7.62
C LEU A 142 -1.26 8.09 -8.82
N ALA A 143 -2.49 8.52 -8.58
CA ALA A 143 -3.47 8.79 -9.63
C ALA A 143 -3.01 9.90 -10.59
N PHE A 144 -2.39 10.97 -10.05
CA PHE A 144 -1.75 12.01 -10.86
C PHE A 144 -0.64 11.44 -11.75
N ASN A 145 0.26 10.62 -11.21
CA ASN A 145 1.34 10.02 -12.00
C ASN A 145 0.78 9.11 -13.10
N MET A 146 -0.23 8.30 -12.80
CA MET A 146 -0.90 7.46 -13.79
C MET A 146 -1.59 8.29 -14.88
N ALA A 147 -2.21 9.42 -14.52
CA ALA A 147 -2.83 10.33 -15.48
C ALA A 147 -1.77 11.02 -16.37
N LYS A 148 -0.64 11.42 -15.79
CA LYS A 148 0.52 11.96 -16.53
C LYS A 148 1.06 10.95 -17.56
N ASP A 149 1.08 9.68 -17.20
CA ASP A 149 1.51 8.57 -18.06
C ASP A 149 0.37 8.08 -18.98
N LYS A 150 -0.79 8.79 -19.01
CA LYS A 150 -1.95 8.52 -19.87
C LYS A 150 -2.69 7.21 -19.57
N TYR A 151 -2.55 6.65 -18.36
CA TYR A 151 -3.31 5.48 -17.91
C TYR A 151 -4.61 5.85 -17.17
N MET A 152 -4.73 7.08 -16.69
CA MET A 152 -5.94 7.60 -16.06
C MET A 152 -6.44 8.87 -16.78
N PRO A 153 -7.73 9.26 -16.59
CA PRO A 153 -8.26 10.50 -17.14
C PRO A 153 -7.46 11.73 -16.68
N HIS A 154 -7.29 12.71 -17.56
CA HIS A 154 -6.57 13.95 -17.26
C HIS A 154 -7.16 14.73 -16.08
N ALA A 155 -8.45 14.56 -15.77
CA ALA A 155 -9.09 15.15 -14.61
C ALA A 155 -8.37 14.86 -13.27
N PHE A 156 -7.61 13.76 -13.19
CA PHE A 156 -6.78 13.46 -12.02
C PHE A 156 -5.48 14.28 -11.95
N MET A 157 -5.14 15.02 -13.00
CA MET A 157 -4.01 15.97 -13.00
C MET A 157 -4.41 17.35 -12.50
N ASP A 158 -5.71 17.67 -12.49
CA ASP A 158 -6.21 18.95 -12.09
C ASP A 158 -6.06 19.15 -10.59
N ARG A 159 -5.48 20.28 -10.19
CA ARG A 159 -5.39 20.71 -8.80
C ARG A 159 -6.59 21.55 -8.46
N GLY A 160 -7.27 21.22 -7.38
CA GLY A 160 -8.31 22.07 -6.83
C GLY A 160 -7.77 23.35 -6.21
N ASP A 161 -8.66 24.23 -5.77
CA ASP A 161 -8.35 25.56 -5.22
C ASP A 161 -7.33 25.54 -4.07
N ARG A 162 -7.25 24.42 -3.34
CA ARG A 162 -6.29 24.20 -2.24
C ARG A 162 -5.00 23.49 -2.67
N LEU A 163 -4.67 23.51 -3.97
CA LEU A 163 -3.49 22.89 -4.57
C LEU A 163 -3.40 21.35 -4.38
N GLY A 164 -4.45 20.72 -3.90
CA GLY A 164 -4.57 19.27 -3.77
C GLY A 164 -5.21 18.64 -5.01
N TYR A 165 -4.96 17.36 -5.25
CA TYR A 165 -5.60 16.58 -6.31
C TYR A 165 -6.98 16.10 -5.86
N SER A 166 -7.96 17.01 -5.88
CA SER A 166 -9.31 16.81 -5.31
C SER A 166 -10.02 15.58 -5.88
N ASN A 167 -9.91 15.33 -7.19
CA ASN A 167 -10.54 14.19 -7.84
C ASN A 167 -9.97 12.85 -7.32
N GLY A 168 -8.68 12.79 -7.01
CA GLY A 168 -8.06 11.64 -6.37
C GLY A 168 -8.60 11.39 -4.96
N ILE A 169 -8.71 12.44 -4.15
CA ILE A 169 -9.24 12.36 -2.78
C ILE A 169 -10.69 11.88 -2.79
N ILE A 170 -11.53 12.46 -3.66
CA ILE A 170 -12.96 12.13 -3.76
C ILE A 170 -13.14 10.67 -4.23
N SER A 171 -12.39 10.24 -5.25
CA SER A 171 -12.50 8.86 -5.74
C SER A 171 -12.06 7.83 -4.70
N LEU A 172 -11.01 8.11 -3.92
CA LEU A 172 -10.60 7.26 -2.80
C LEU A 172 -11.69 7.22 -1.72
N ALA A 173 -12.26 8.36 -1.34
CA ALA A 173 -13.32 8.44 -0.34
C ALA A 173 -14.56 7.62 -0.76
N ILE A 174 -15.00 7.76 -2.02
CA ILE A 174 -16.11 6.98 -2.57
C ILE A 174 -15.79 5.48 -2.52
N GLY A 175 -14.59 5.07 -2.98
CA GLY A 175 -14.15 3.68 -2.92
C GLY A 175 -14.13 3.12 -1.49
N ALA A 176 -13.63 3.89 -0.53
CA ALA A 176 -13.61 3.49 0.88
C ALA A 176 -15.02 3.34 1.45
N ILE A 177 -15.93 4.26 1.16
CA ILE A 177 -17.34 4.19 1.58
C ILE A 177 -18.00 2.94 1.02
N ILE A 178 -17.82 2.65 -0.26
CA ILE A 178 -18.38 1.45 -0.92
C ILE A 178 -17.86 0.18 -0.21
N LEU A 179 -16.56 0.09 0.06
CA LEU A 179 -16.00 -1.06 0.76
C LEU A 179 -16.55 -1.20 2.19
N ILE A 180 -16.68 -0.10 2.93
CA ILE A 180 -17.26 -0.11 4.28
C ILE A 180 -18.70 -0.60 4.25
N LEU A 181 -19.49 -0.18 3.27
CA LEU A 181 -20.90 -0.61 3.11
C LEU A 181 -21.00 -2.10 2.73
N ILE A 182 -20.17 -2.57 1.80
CA ILE A 182 -20.19 -3.97 1.35
C ILE A 182 -19.78 -4.92 2.49
N PHE A 183 -18.72 -4.57 3.24
CA PHE A 183 -18.18 -5.41 4.31
C PHE A 183 -18.74 -5.06 5.69
N HIS A 184 -19.73 -4.18 5.78
CA HIS A 184 -20.36 -3.75 7.04
C HIS A 184 -19.36 -3.25 8.10
N GLY A 185 -18.23 -2.70 7.67
CA GLY A 185 -17.16 -2.24 8.56
C GLY A 185 -16.40 -3.36 9.29
N GLN A 186 -16.56 -4.60 8.91
CA GLN A 186 -15.85 -5.74 9.52
C GLN A 186 -14.41 -5.78 9.00
N THR A 187 -13.47 -5.38 9.83
CA THR A 187 -12.02 -5.34 9.49
C THR A 187 -11.47 -6.73 9.16
N ASP A 188 -11.93 -7.78 9.83
CA ASP A 188 -11.47 -9.15 9.59
C ASP A 188 -11.74 -9.63 8.16
N MET A 189 -12.79 -9.10 7.53
CA MET A 189 -13.11 -9.39 6.12
C MET A 189 -12.29 -8.54 5.14
N LEU A 190 -11.88 -7.33 5.54
CA LEU A 190 -11.11 -6.40 4.72
C LEU A 190 -9.60 -6.69 4.70
N ILE A 191 -9.07 -7.22 5.81
CA ILE A 191 -7.63 -7.52 5.94
C ILE A 191 -7.11 -8.45 4.83
N PRO A 192 -7.75 -9.59 4.50
CA PRO A 192 -7.29 -10.46 3.42
C PRO A 192 -7.32 -9.77 2.04
N LEU A 193 -8.34 -8.97 1.77
CA LEU A 193 -8.45 -8.21 0.52
C LEU A 193 -7.32 -7.19 0.38
N TYR A 194 -7.04 -6.46 1.47
CA TYR A 194 -5.92 -5.53 1.54
C TYR A 194 -4.58 -6.24 1.36
N ALA A 195 -4.36 -7.37 2.04
CA ALA A 195 -3.13 -8.14 1.96
C ALA A 195 -2.82 -8.60 0.53
N VAL A 196 -3.83 -9.10 -0.21
CA VAL A 196 -3.65 -9.45 -1.63
C VAL A 196 -3.27 -8.22 -2.46
N GLY A 197 -3.94 -7.08 -2.21
CA GLY A 197 -3.62 -5.81 -2.87
C GLY A 197 -2.19 -5.33 -2.67
N VAL A 198 -1.52 -5.75 -1.59
CA VAL A 198 -0.12 -5.42 -1.30
C VAL A 198 0.84 -6.48 -1.82
N PHE A 199 0.56 -7.77 -1.61
CA PHE A 199 1.50 -8.85 -1.97
C PHE A 199 1.57 -9.11 -3.48
N VAL A 200 0.50 -8.85 -4.24
CA VAL A 200 0.55 -8.95 -5.71
C VAL A 200 1.54 -7.95 -6.31
N PRO A 201 1.48 -6.64 -6.02
CA PRO A 201 2.49 -5.68 -6.45
C PRO A 201 3.90 -6.02 -5.95
N PHE A 202 4.07 -6.53 -4.73
CA PHE A 202 5.38 -6.96 -4.23
C PHE A 202 5.95 -8.10 -5.06
N THR A 203 5.16 -9.11 -5.38
CA THR A 203 5.58 -10.22 -6.24
C THR A 203 6.00 -9.72 -7.61
N LEU A 204 5.22 -8.82 -8.22
CA LEU A 204 5.54 -8.24 -9.53
C LEU A 204 6.80 -7.38 -9.48
N SER A 205 6.95 -6.55 -8.46
CA SER A 205 8.13 -5.68 -8.27
C SER A 205 9.40 -6.49 -8.07
N GLN A 206 9.38 -7.48 -7.18
CA GLN A 206 10.52 -8.37 -6.94
C GLN A 206 10.89 -9.16 -8.20
N SER A 207 9.88 -9.67 -8.94
CA SER A 207 10.11 -10.36 -10.21
C SER A 207 10.73 -9.44 -11.27
N GLY A 208 10.26 -8.19 -11.34
CA GLY A 208 10.84 -7.17 -12.21
C GLY A 208 12.30 -6.87 -11.88
N MET A 209 12.63 -6.78 -10.57
CA MET A 209 14.00 -6.56 -10.11
C MET A 209 14.94 -7.74 -10.41
N ILE A 210 14.44 -8.98 -10.39
CA ILE A 210 15.24 -10.14 -10.84
C ILE A 210 15.66 -9.94 -12.30
N ILE A 211 14.71 -9.61 -13.18
CA ILE A 211 14.97 -9.38 -14.60
C ILE A 211 15.97 -8.21 -14.79
N HIS A 212 15.81 -7.14 -14.02
CA HIS A 212 16.69 -5.99 -14.03
C HIS A 212 18.15 -6.40 -13.72
N TRP A 213 18.39 -7.13 -12.63
CA TRP A 213 19.74 -7.57 -12.26
C TRP A 213 20.37 -8.54 -13.29
N PHE A 214 19.57 -9.43 -13.89
CA PHE A 214 20.04 -10.29 -14.98
C PHE A 214 20.43 -9.50 -16.24
N ARG A 215 19.80 -8.35 -16.47
CA ARG A 215 20.02 -7.50 -17.65
C ARG A 215 21.23 -6.58 -17.48
N GLU A 216 21.33 -5.90 -16.32
CA GLU A 216 22.37 -4.90 -16.10
C GLU A 216 23.67 -5.49 -15.57
N ARG A 217 23.63 -6.55 -14.78
CA ARG A 217 24.80 -7.31 -14.26
C ARG A 217 25.82 -6.45 -13.52
N GLU A 218 25.40 -5.40 -12.82
CA GLU A 218 26.30 -4.50 -12.11
C GLU A 218 26.62 -4.98 -10.69
N GLY A 219 27.91 -5.00 -10.35
CA GLY A 219 28.42 -5.35 -9.02
C GLY A 219 28.06 -6.79 -8.59
N PHE A 220 27.66 -6.96 -7.32
CA PHE A 220 27.23 -8.27 -6.78
C PHE A 220 25.78 -8.61 -7.20
N TRP A 221 25.52 -8.64 -8.51
CA TRP A 221 24.18 -8.78 -9.08
C TRP A 221 23.49 -10.11 -8.74
N LEU A 222 24.25 -11.22 -8.65
CA LEU A 222 23.71 -12.53 -8.27
C LEU A 222 23.11 -12.55 -6.86
N GLY A 223 23.80 -11.94 -5.89
CA GLY A 223 23.27 -11.83 -4.52
C GLY A 223 22.03 -10.96 -4.45
N LYS A 224 22.01 -9.85 -5.18
CA LYS A 224 20.85 -8.98 -5.28
C LYS A 224 19.67 -9.69 -5.97
N ALA A 225 19.91 -10.42 -7.05
CA ALA A 225 18.91 -11.22 -7.75
C ALA A 225 18.36 -12.34 -6.83
N PHE A 226 19.22 -13.00 -6.06
CA PHE A 226 18.80 -14.05 -5.12
C PHE A 226 17.90 -13.50 -4.00
N ILE A 227 18.23 -12.35 -3.41
CA ILE A 227 17.37 -11.71 -2.40
C ILE A 227 15.98 -11.39 -2.99
N ASN A 228 15.94 -10.82 -4.19
CA ASN A 228 14.68 -10.53 -4.87
C ASN A 228 13.91 -11.81 -5.23
N LEU A 229 14.60 -12.89 -5.60
CA LEU A 229 13.97 -14.19 -5.86
C LEU A 229 13.29 -14.75 -4.61
N VAL A 230 13.99 -14.71 -3.47
CA VAL A 230 13.42 -15.15 -2.19
C VAL A 230 12.21 -14.29 -1.82
N GLY A 231 12.30 -12.96 -1.96
CA GLY A 231 11.19 -12.05 -1.74
C GLY A 231 10.00 -12.31 -2.66
N ALA A 232 10.24 -12.56 -3.95
CA ALA A 232 9.20 -12.90 -4.92
C ALA A 232 8.51 -14.22 -4.58
N LEU A 233 9.27 -15.25 -4.20
CA LEU A 233 8.73 -16.55 -3.82
C LEU A 233 7.87 -16.46 -2.56
N ILE A 234 8.35 -15.76 -1.53
CA ILE A 234 7.60 -15.58 -0.28
C ILE A 234 6.29 -14.83 -0.55
N SER A 235 6.34 -13.69 -1.24
CA SER A 235 5.13 -12.91 -1.53
C SER A 235 4.16 -13.66 -2.44
N PHE A 236 4.64 -14.44 -3.41
CA PHE A 236 3.82 -15.29 -4.27
C PHE A 236 3.12 -16.41 -3.49
N ILE A 237 3.85 -17.10 -2.60
CA ILE A 237 3.28 -18.13 -1.72
C ILE A 237 2.20 -17.51 -0.83
N LEU A 238 2.44 -16.32 -0.27
CA LEU A 238 1.45 -15.61 0.53
C LEU A 238 0.18 -15.29 -0.25
N VAL A 239 0.30 -14.83 -1.50
CA VAL A 239 -0.86 -14.60 -2.38
C VAL A 239 -1.67 -15.88 -2.55
N ILE A 240 -1.02 -17.01 -2.87
CA ILE A 240 -1.69 -18.31 -3.01
C ILE A 240 -2.40 -18.71 -1.71
N CYS A 241 -1.72 -18.57 -0.55
CA CYS A 241 -2.28 -18.89 0.75
C CYS A 241 -3.50 -18.03 1.09
N LEU A 242 -3.46 -16.73 0.79
CA LEU A 242 -4.58 -15.81 1.01
C LEU A 242 -5.78 -16.20 0.15
N PHE A 243 -5.57 -16.51 -1.12
CA PHE A 243 -6.64 -17.00 -2.00
C PHE A 243 -7.21 -18.33 -1.50
N TRP A 244 -6.37 -19.26 -1.05
CA TRP A 244 -6.82 -20.55 -0.56
C TRP A 244 -7.67 -20.45 0.72
N GLN A 245 -7.22 -19.59 1.66
CA GLN A 245 -7.83 -19.50 3.00
C GLN A 245 -9.05 -18.57 3.04
N HIS A 246 -9.02 -17.48 2.26
CA HIS A 246 -10.00 -16.40 2.31
C HIS A 246 -10.67 -16.16 0.96
N PHE A 247 -10.84 -17.19 0.15
CA PHE A 247 -11.40 -17.06 -1.20
C PHE A 247 -12.73 -16.30 -1.22
N ALA A 248 -13.61 -16.57 -0.26
CA ALA A 248 -14.91 -15.90 -0.13
C ALA A 248 -14.81 -14.36 0.02
N ASN A 249 -13.69 -13.87 0.58
CA ASN A 249 -13.47 -12.42 0.79
C ASN A 249 -12.61 -11.80 -0.31
N VAL A 250 -11.76 -12.59 -0.96
CA VAL A 250 -10.73 -12.14 -1.91
C VAL A 250 -11.14 -12.29 -3.37
N TRP A 251 -12.13 -13.16 -3.69
CA TRP A 251 -12.56 -13.35 -5.08
C TRP A 251 -12.93 -12.06 -5.84
N PRO A 252 -13.47 -10.98 -5.21
CA PRO A 252 -13.76 -9.74 -5.93
C PRO A 252 -12.51 -9.12 -6.56
N TYR A 253 -11.32 -9.35 -5.97
CA TYR A 253 -10.05 -8.89 -6.52
C TYR A 253 -9.77 -9.48 -7.92
N LEU A 254 -10.14 -10.74 -8.15
CA LEU A 254 -9.97 -11.41 -9.45
C LEU A 254 -10.82 -10.79 -10.57
N ILE A 255 -11.89 -10.10 -10.23
CA ILE A 255 -12.74 -9.41 -11.21
C ILE A 255 -12.34 -7.93 -11.29
N ILE A 256 -12.20 -7.26 -10.15
CA ILE A 256 -11.94 -5.82 -10.12
C ILE A 256 -10.57 -5.50 -10.74
N MET A 257 -9.54 -6.29 -10.46
CA MET A 257 -8.19 -6.00 -10.94
C MET A 257 -8.06 -6.11 -12.47
N PRO A 258 -8.50 -7.19 -13.13
CA PRO A 258 -8.52 -7.24 -14.59
C PRO A 258 -9.39 -6.15 -15.22
N LEU A 259 -10.55 -5.83 -14.61
CA LEU A 259 -11.42 -4.76 -15.08
C LEU A 259 -10.70 -3.40 -15.07
N LEU A 260 -10.01 -3.08 -13.97
CA LEU A 260 -9.21 -1.86 -13.85
C LEU A 260 -8.07 -1.83 -14.85
N LEU A 261 -7.35 -2.95 -15.03
CA LEU A 261 -6.26 -3.06 -16.02
C LEU A 261 -6.79 -2.85 -17.44
N CYS A 262 -7.92 -3.44 -17.79
CA CYS A 262 -8.58 -3.23 -19.09
C CYS A 262 -8.99 -1.76 -19.27
N MET A 263 -9.54 -1.14 -18.22
CA MET A 263 -9.90 0.28 -18.24
C MET A 263 -8.66 1.16 -18.45
N PHE A 264 -7.58 0.96 -17.70
CA PHE A 264 -6.35 1.73 -17.84
C PHE A 264 -5.70 1.53 -19.22
N HIS A 265 -5.69 0.30 -19.72
CA HIS A 265 -5.20 0.01 -21.06
C HIS A 265 -6.03 0.69 -22.16
N SER A 266 -7.35 0.67 -22.03
CA SER A 266 -8.28 1.34 -22.96
C SER A 266 -8.06 2.85 -22.97
N ILE A 267 -7.93 3.47 -21.79
CA ILE A 267 -7.65 4.91 -21.66
C ILE A 267 -6.29 5.24 -22.30
N HIS A 268 -5.25 4.47 -21.99
CA HIS A 268 -3.93 4.68 -22.57
C HIS A 268 -3.95 4.57 -24.11
N ARG A 269 -4.59 3.54 -24.63
CA ARG A 269 -4.73 3.33 -26.08
C ARG A 269 -5.48 4.49 -26.75
N HIS A 270 -6.51 5.02 -26.08
CA HIS A 270 -7.26 6.18 -26.56
C HIS A 270 -6.34 7.41 -26.68
N TYR A 271 -5.63 7.77 -25.60
CA TYR A 271 -4.73 8.95 -25.62
C TYR A 271 -3.58 8.80 -26.61
N VAL A 272 -3.00 7.62 -26.77
CA VAL A 272 -1.96 7.36 -27.77
C VAL A 272 -2.51 7.54 -29.17
N LYS A 273 -3.73 7.04 -29.44
CA LYS A 273 -4.41 7.19 -30.72
C LYS A 273 -4.68 8.67 -31.06
N VAL A 274 -5.22 9.42 -30.12
CA VAL A 274 -5.47 10.86 -30.27
C VAL A 274 -4.16 11.61 -30.53
N ALA A 275 -3.12 11.33 -29.75
CA ALA A 275 -1.81 11.94 -29.95
C ALA A 275 -1.22 11.65 -31.34
N ALA A 276 -1.38 10.42 -31.84
CA ALA A 276 -0.94 10.04 -33.18
C ALA A 276 -1.72 10.79 -34.30
N GLN A 277 -3.04 10.96 -34.10
CA GLN A 277 -3.89 11.72 -35.04
C GLN A 277 -3.55 13.21 -35.10
N LEU A 278 -3.14 13.79 -33.96
CA LEU A 278 -2.77 15.20 -33.84
C LEU A 278 -1.33 15.49 -34.29
N ARG A 279 -0.50 14.43 -34.47
CA ARG A 279 0.90 14.60 -34.88
C ARG A 279 0.99 15.14 -36.30
N VAL A 280 1.71 16.23 -36.48
CA VAL A 280 2.00 16.79 -37.81
C VAL A 280 3.14 15.96 -38.41
N ALA A 281 3.04 15.60 -39.69
CA ALA A 281 4.11 14.91 -40.39
C ALA A 281 5.34 15.81 -40.48
N GLU A 282 6.50 15.28 -40.14
CA GLU A 282 7.79 16.01 -40.04
C GLU A 282 8.21 16.73 -41.32
N LYS A 283 7.70 16.28 -42.50
CA LYS A 283 8.00 16.86 -43.82
C LYS A 283 7.03 17.91 -44.33
N THR A 284 6.06 18.33 -43.54
CA THR A 284 5.07 19.26 -44.01
C THR A 284 5.60 20.70 -43.83
N LYS A 285 6.08 21.31 -44.90
CA LYS A 285 6.45 22.73 -44.91
C LYS A 285 5.20 23.57 -44.59
N VAL A 286 5.30 24.43 -43.58
CA VAL A 286 4.31 25.46 -43.31
C VAL A 286 4.48 26.50 -44.42
N GLN A 287 3.47 26.70 -45.26
CA GLN A 287 3.42 27.85 -46.17
C GLN A 287 3.00 29.05 -45.34
N LEU A 288 3.96 29.93 -45.06
CA LEU A 288 3.69 31.22 -44.48
C LEU A 288 3.11 32.10 -45.58
N HIS A 289 1.89 32.57 -45.45
CA HIS A 289 1.36 33.64 -46.27
C HIS A 289 2.04 34.95 -45.82
N ASP A 290 2.59 35.67 -46.76
CA ASP A 290 3.13 36.99 -46.50
C ASP A 290 1.93 37.92 -46.26
N TYR A 291 1.73 38.31 -45.00
CA TYR A 291 0.78 39.34 -44.62
C TYR A 291 1.52 40.69 -44.50
N ASP A 292 1.24 41.59 -45.40
CA ASP A 292 1.75 42.97 -45.34
C ASP A 292 1.31 43.65 -44.05
N GLY A 293 2.23 43.84 -43.11
CA GLY A 293 2.15 44.80 -42.05
C GLY A 293 1.71 44.36 -40.66
N ALA A 294 1.43 43.08 -40.38
CA ALA A 294 1.14 42.63 -39.01
C ALA A 294 1.87 41.34 -38.66
N THR A 295 2.66 41.36 -37.57
CA THR A 295 3.29 40.17 -37.02
C THR A 295 2.40 39.65 -35.89
N VAL A 296 1.74 38.50 -36.09
CA VAL A 296 0.97 37.80 -35.05
C VAL A 296 1.84 36.72 -34.43
N ILE A 297 2.13 36.86 -33.13
CA ILE A 297 2.86 35.85 -32.37
C ILE A 297 1.81 34.92 -31.67
N VAL A 298 1.71 33.70 -32.15
CA VAL A 298 0.85 32.69 -31.54
C VAL A 298 1.71 31.82 -30.64
N LEU A 299 1.48 31.90 -29.31
CA LEU A 299 2.13 31.04 -28.33
C LEU A 299 1.48 29.64 -28.35
N VAL A 300 2.20 28.65 -28.84
CA VAL A 300 1.71 27.27 -28.90
C VAL A 300 2.61 26.35 -28.07
N GLY A 301 2.02 25.53 -27.20
CA GLY A 301 2.75 24.57 -26.39
C GLY A 301 3.31 23.40 -27.22
N ASN A 302 2.64 23.04 -28.32
CA ASN A 302 3.06 22.01 -29.28
C ASN A 302 2.44 22.29 -30.66
N VAL A 303 3.19 22.01 -31.73
CA VAL A 303 2.69 22.12 -33.09
C VAL A 303 1.86 20.89 -33.42
N THR A 304 0.54 21.03 -33.41
CA THR A 304 -0.43 19.97 -33.74
C THR A 304 -1.14 20.31 -35.06
N ARG A 305 -1.91 19.35 -35.62
CA ARG A 305 -2.75 19.60 -36.79
C ARG A 305 -3.79 20.71 -36.54
N VAL A 306 -4.29 20.81 -35.31
CA VAL A 306 -5.26 21.86 -34.91
C VAL A 306 -4.58 23.21 -34.87
N THR A 307 -3.42 23.32 -34.28
CA THR A 307 -2.63 24.56 -34.22
C THR A 307 -2.28 25.05 -35.62
N ARG A 308 -1.94 24.12 -36.52
CA ARG A 308 -1.64 24.45 -37.92
C ARG A 308 -2.89 24.98 -38.66
N GLY A 309 -4.07 24.38 -38.42
CA GLY A 309 -5.32 24.89 -39.02
C GLY A 309 -5.77 26.25 -38.49
N ALA A 310 -5.30 26.67 -37.32
CA ALA A 310 -5.57 27.97 -36.73
C ALA A 310 -4.61 29.08 -37.24
N ILE A 311 -3.45 28.70 -37.84
CA ILE A 311 -2.45 29.63 -38.38
C ILE A 311 -2.62 29.86 -39.90
N ASN A 312 -3.26 28.93 -40.60
CA ASN A 312 -3.65 29.06 -41.99
C ASN A 312 -5.02 29.73 -42.12
#